data_9619887c0fb695dbe9609f06460d1a58
#
_entry.id   9619887c0fb695dbe9609f06460d1a58
#
_cell.length_a   1.000
_cell.length_b   1.000
_cell.length_c   1.000
_cell.angle_alpha   90.00
_cell.angle_beta   90.00
_cell.angle_gamma   90.00
#
_symmetry.space_group_name_H-M   'P 1'
#
loop_
_entity.id
_entity.type
_entity.pdbx_description
1 polymer ?
#
loop_
_entity_poly.entity_id
_entity_poly.type
_entity_poly.pdbx_seq_one_letter_code
_entity_poly.pdbx_strand_id
1 'polypeptide(L)'
;MTIDKEQYMTAGELASHYNIPKQTLLYYDKQGLLAPAFINENNYRYYSLSQYLVLEIILNMRKLDIPIREIKKYLQHRDLDSFENILKEKDRECDKLIEKANELKQSLHLSLQSLDKIRHTCLDQIQLNTRKEKLLFISEKLDRTLSAKDRIKIFSRHNQTAFSRKSFKDLTTGWIINKDDFLAQKFNATTRYFTSVSHPFSPKNCVTRPEGLYLTIRFQGTYYQKIVSIHEKIIDFMVKNNLKAVSDIYVYPLRNHWLTENTKEYINQISFQVQPYLDEE
;
A
#
# COMPACT_ATOMS: atom_id res chain seq x y z
N MET A 1 22.93 -33.25 -52.02
CA MET A 1 23.63 -33.44 -50.72
C MET A 1 22.74 -34.28 -49.86
N THR A 2 23.09 -35.53 -49.63
CA THR A 2 22.36 -36.39 -48.70
C THR A 2 22.57 -35.88 -47.29
N ILE A 3 21.54 -35.33 -46.71
CA ILE A 3 21.55 -34.83 -45.32
C ILE A 3 21.71 -36.05 -44.44
N ASP A 4 22.79 -36.12 -43.69
CA ASP A 4 22.96 -37.12 -42.64
C ASP A 4 21.97 -36.82 -41.51
N LYS A 5 20.90 -37.56 -41.50
CA LYS A 5 19.78 -37.37 -40.55
C LYS A 5 20.20 -37.60 -39.08
N GLU A 6 21.32 -38.26 -38.81
CA GLU A 6 21.82 -38.51 -37.48
C GLU A 6 22.47 -37.25 -36.83
N GLN A 7 22.77 -36.21 -37.62
CA GLN A 7 23.41 -34.99 -37.13
C GLN A 7 22.41 -33.84 -36.84
N TYR A 8 21.14 -34.01 -37.18
CA TYR A 8 20.14 -32.95 -37.11
C TYR A 8 18.82 -33.43 -36.49
N MET A 9 18.20 -32.60 -35.67
CA MET A 9 16.87 -32.81 -35.13
C MET A 9 15.86 -31.92 -35.84
N THR A 10 14.66 -32.42 -36.03
CA THR A 10 13.53 -31.59 -36.46
C THR A 10 13.10 -30.67 -35.32
N ALA A 11 12.35 -29.60 -35.63
CA ALA A 11 11.78 -28.72 -34.61
C ALA A 11 10.86 -29.48 -33.61
N GLY A 12 10.20 -30.57 -34.04
CA GLY A 12 9.37 -31.40 -33.18
C GLY A 12 10.19 -32.21 -32.19
N GLU A 13 11.25 -32.87 -32.67
CA GLU A 13 12.15 -33.67 -31.83
C GLU A 13 12.87 -32.80 -30.81
N LEU A 14 13.43 -31.66 -31.24
CA LEU A 14 14.13 -30.72 -30.35
C LEU A 14 13.19 -30.12 -29.31
N ALA A 15 11.97 -29.75 -29.68
CA ALA A 15 10.96 -29.23 -28.76
C ALA A 15 10.53 -30.27 -27.73
N SER A 16 10.34 -31.54 -28.18
CA SER A 16 10.00 -32.65 -27.29
C SER A 16 11.11 -32.91 -26.28
N HIS A 17 12.37 -32.85 -26.69
CA HIS A 17 13.53 -33.10 -25.83
C HIS A 17 13.61 -32.10 -24.66
N TYR A 18 13.21 -30.82 -24.87
CA TYR A 18 13.17 -29.80 -23.83
C TYR A 18 11.78 -29.64 -23.18
N ASN A 19 10.82 -30.47 -23.55
CA ASN A 19 9.43 -30.38 -23.07
C ASN A 19 8.82 -28.98 -23.29
N ILE A 20 9.06 -28.37 -24.45
CA ILE A 20 8.51 -27.08 -24.86
C ILE A 20 7.60 -27.22 -26.08
N PRO A 21 6.63 -26.32 -26.29
CA PRO A 21 5.82 -26.33 -27.51
C PRO A 21 6.69 -26.08 -28.75
N LYS A 22 6.44 -26.80 -29.85
CA LYS A 22 7.12 -26.56 -31.15
C LYS A 22 7.02 -25.10 -31.58
N GLN A 23 5.89 -24.45 -31.30
CA GLN A 23 5.67 -23.01 -31.59
C GLN A 23 6.73 -22.10 -30.97
N THR A 24 7.31 -22.49 -29.83
CA THR A 24 8.38 -21.73 -29.18
C THR A 24 9.63 -21.63 -30.05
N LEU A 25 10.03 -22.72 -30.70
CA LEU A 25 11.15 -22.71 -31.64
C LEU A 25 10.85 -21.88 -32.90
N LEU A 26 9.61 -21.99 -33.42
CA LEU A 26 9.17 -21.18 -34.56
C LEU A 26 9.15 -19.68 -34.19
N TYR A 27 8.78 -19.35 -32.96
CA TYR A 27 8.81 -17.98 -32.45
C TYR A 27 10.26 -17.48 -32.31
N TYR A 28 11.19 -18.28 -31.78
CA TYR A 28 12.60 -17.91 -31.66
C TYR A 28 13.27 -17.69 -33.01
N ASP A 29 12.93 -18.52 -34.02
CA ASP A 29 13.38 -18.33 -35.39
C ASP A 29 12.84 -16.99 -35.96
N LYS A 30 11.56 -16.73 -35.82
CA LYS A 30 10.93 -15.46 -36.27
C LYS A 30 11.53 -14.22 -35.57
N GLN A 31 11.93 -14.33 -34.32
CA GLN A 31 12.59 -13.24 -33.57
C GLN A 31 14.09 -13.13 -33.91
N GLY A 32 14.62 -14.02 -34.73
CA GLY A 32 16.05 -14.10 -35.05
C GLY A 32 16.88 -14.39 -33.79
N LEU A 33 16.35 -15.14 -32.84
CA LEU A 33 17.02 -15.57 -31.61
C LEU A 33 17.68 -16.94 -31.81
N LEU A 34 17.01 -17.85 -32.50
CA LEU A 34 17.48 -19.19 -32.80
C LEU A 34 17.00 -19.59 -34.22
N ALA A 35 17.85 -19.39 -35.23
CA ALA A 35 17.53 -19.85 -36.57
C ALA A 35 17.83 -21.36 -36.72
N PRO A 36 17.08 -22.10 -37.54
CA PRO A 36 17.41 -23.48 -37.87
C PRO A 36 18.72 -23.55 -38.68
N ALA A 37 19.40 -24.67 -38.65
CA ALA A 37 20.58 -24.92 -39.49
C ALA A 37 20.21 -24.86 -40.98
N PHE A 38 19.04 -25.42 -41.33
CA PHE A 38 18.45 -25.32 -42.65
C PHE A 38 16.97 -25.63 -42.61
N ILE A 39 16.26 -25.28 -43.68
CA ILE A 39 14.85 -25.63 -43.91
C ILE A 39 14.85 -26.48 -45.19
N ASN A 40 14.21 -27.66 -45.14
CA ASN A 40 14.12 -28.54 -46.32
C ASN A 40 13.00 -28.09 -47.29
N GLU A 41 12.92 -28.77 -48.42
CA GLU A 41 11.91 -28.48 -49.48
C GLU A 41 10.46 -28.59 -48.98
N ASN A 42 10.21 -29.42 -47.96
CA ASN A 42 8.92 -29.57 -47.34
C ASN A 42 8.66 -28.61 -46.18
N ASN A 43 9.45 -27.53 -46.06
CA ASN A 43 9.35 -26.52 -45.01
C ASN A 43 9.61 -27.05 -43.57
N TYR A 44 10.27 -28.19 -43.40
CA TYR A 44 10.70 -28.68 -42.09
C TYR A 44 12.03 -28.02 -41.69
N ARG A 45 12.05 -27.52 -40.46
CA ARG A 45 13.22 -26.90 -39.83
C ARG A 45 14.05 -27.95 -39.14
N TYR A 46 15.34 -27.90 -39.38
CA TYR A 46 16.33 -28.79 -38.82
C TYR A 46 17.35 -28.03 -38.00
N TYR A 47 17.71 -28.57 -36.85
CA TYR A 47 18.61 -27.97 -35.88
C TYR A 47 19.78 -28.93 -35.62
N SER A 48 21.01 -28.41 -35.61
CA SER A 48 22.23 -29.14 -35.28
C SER A 48 22.55 -29.07 -33.78
N LEU A 49 23.58 -29.78 -33.35
CA LEU A 49 24.08 -29.73 -31.96
C LEU A 49 24.44 -28.31 -31.52
N SER A 50 24.96 -27.46 -32.41
CA SER A 50 25.27 -26.07 -32.04
C SER A 50 24.01 -25.26 -31.71
N GLN A 51 22.89 -25.42 -32.42
CA GLN A 51 21.61 -24.79 -32.09
C GLN A 51 20.98 -25.40 -30.84
N TYR A 52 21.17 -26.69 -30.56
CA TYR A 52 20.79 -27.31 -29.32
C TYR A 52 21.41 -26.62 -28.11
N LEU A 53 22.75 -26.39 -28.14
CA LEU A 53 23.47 -25.67 -27.07
C LEU A 53 23.01 -24.21 -26.92
N VAL A 54 22.73 -23.55 -28.04
CA VAL A 54 22.16 -22.19 -27.98
C VAL A 54 20.75 -22.18 -27.38
N LEU A 55 19.90 -23.15 -27.72
CA LEU A 55 18.57 -23.28 -27.12
C LEU A 55 18.64 -23.49 -25.60
N GLU A 56 19.59 -24.30 -25.14
CA GLU A 56 19.82 -24.51 -23.71
C GLU A 56 20.10 -23.18 -22.98
N ILE A 57 20.99 -22.34 -23.53
CA ILE A 57 21.28 -21.01 -23.00
C ILE A 57 20.00 -20.16 -22.96
N ILE A 58 19.27 -20.10 -24.08
CA ILE A 58 18.03 -19.33 -24.18
C ILE A 58 17.03 -19.76 -23.10
N LEU A 59 16.77 -21.04 -22.98
CA LEU A 59 15.79 -21.56 -22.02
C LEU A 59 16.19 -21.28 -20.56
N ASN A 60 17.47 -21.45 -20.22
CA ASN A 60 17.95 -21.13 -18.88
C ASN A 60 17.88 -19.63 -18.56
N MET A 61 18.25 -18.78 -19.49
CA MET A 61 18.10 -17.33 -19.31
C MET A 61 16.61 -16.90 -19.23
N ARG A 62 15.72 -17.56 -19.99
CA ARG A 62 14.27 -17.31 -19.88
C ARG A 62 13.69 -17.74 -18.54
N LYS A 63 14.19 -18.79 -17.89
CA LYS A 63 13.80 -19.16 -16.50
C LYS A 63 14.15 -18.08 -15.47
N LEU A 64 15.15 -17.25 -15.78
CA LEU A 64 15.52 -16.08 -14.98
C LEU A 64 14.76 -14.82 -15.40
N ASP A 65 13.71 -14.94 -16.22
CA ASP A 65 12.92 -13.82 -16.77
C ASP A 65 13.75 -12.79 -17.53
N ILE A 66 14.90 -13.22 -18.11
CA ILE A 66 15.72 -12.33 -18.95
C ILE A 66 14.97 -12.09 -20.27
N PRO A 67 14.79 -10.82 -20.70
CA PRO A 67 14.09 -10.49 -21.94
C PRO A 67 14.80 -11.04 -23.17
N ILE A 68 14.03 -11.47 -24.18
CA ILE A 68 14.58 -12.01 -25.45
C ILE A 68 15.59 -11.05 -26.09
N ARG A 69 15.35 -9.74 -26.02
CA ARG A 69 16.26 -8.73 -26.54
C ARG A 69 17.65 -8.79 -25.90
N GLU A 70 17.71 -9.00 -24.60
CA GLU A 70 18.96 -9.11 -23.85
C GLU A 70 19.66 -10.44 -24.14
N ILE A 71 18.91 -11.55 -24.19
CA ILE A 71 19.43 -12.85 -24.59
C ILE A 71 20.06 -12.75 -25.99
N LYS A 72 19.38 -12.11 -26.94
CA LYS A 72 19.88 -11.93 -28.30
C LYS A 72 21.20 -11.13 -28.33
N LYS A 73 21.32 -10.08 -27.51
CA LYS A 73 22.56 -9.31 -27.35
C LYS A 73 23.68 -10.20 -26.82
N TYR A 74 23.41 -10.94 -25.74
CA TYR A 74 24.40 -11.81 -25.13
C TYR A 74 24.89 -12.91 -26.10
N LEU A 75 23.99 -13.51 -26.89
CA LEU A 75 24.34 -14.55 -27.84
C LEU A 75 25.27 -14.06 -28.98
N GLN A 76 25.31 -12.76 -29.27
CA GLN A 76 26.23 -12.15 -30.27
C GLN A 76 27.69 -12.06 -29.78
N HIS A 77 27.88 -11.79 -28.48
CA HIS A 77 29.17 -11.66 -27.83
C HIS A 77 29.15 -12.32 -26.46
N ARG A 78 29.30 -13.65 -26.46
CA ARG A 78 29.27 -14.44 -25.22
C ARG A 78 30.63 -14.39 -24.54
N ASP A 79 30.68 -13.77 -23.37
CA ASP A 79 31.82 -13.72 -22.50
C ASP A 79 31.41 -13.78 -21.04
N LEU A 80 32.35 -14.03 -20.15
CA LEU A 80 32.13 -14.20 -18.73
C LEU A 80 31.58 -12.92 -18.07
N ASP A 81 32.17 -11.78 -18.42
CA ASP A 81 31.81 -10.49 -17.79
C ASP A 81 30.41 -10.06 -18.17
N SER A 82 30.01 -10.24 -19.44
CA SER A 82 28.65 -9.99 -19.91
C SER A 82 27.61 -10.86 -19.20
N PHE A 83 27.93 -12.14 -19.01
CA PHE A 83 27.04 -13.04 -18.27
C PHE A 83 26.94 -12.68 -16.79
N GLU A 84 28.06 -12.40 -16.14
CA GLU A 84 28.10 -11.95 -14.75
C GLU A 84 27.28 -10.67 -14.54
N ASN A 85 27.39 -9.70 -15.44
CA ASN A 85 26.63 -8.46 -15.38
C ASN A 85 25.12 -8.69 -15.48
N ILE A 86 24.67 -9.58 -16.37
CA ILE A 86 23.25 -9.96 -16.48
C ILE A 86 22.76 -10.58 -15.17
N LEU A 87 23.53 -11.49 -14.57
CA LEU A 87 23.17 -12.12 -13.30
C LEU A 87 23.11 -11.11 -12.15
N LYS A 88 24.11 -10.22 -12.04
CA LYS A 88 24.14 -9.14 -11.04
C LYS A 88 22.96 -8.18 -11.17
N GLU A 89 22.52 -7.89 -12.39
CA GLU A 89 21.36 -7.05 -12.61
C GLU A 89 20.06 -7.73 -12.16
N LYS A 90 19.92 -9.03 -12.48
CA LYS A 90 18.78 -9.83 -12.02
C LYS A 90 18.74 -10.00 -10.50
N ASP A 91 19.88 -10.21 -9.88
CA ASP A 91 20.00 -10.26 -8.42
C ASP A 91 19.50 -8.96 -7.76
N ARG A 92 19.94 -7.80 -8.28
CA ARG A 92 19.44 -6.49 -7.82
C ARG A 92 17.93 -6.29 -8.05
N GLU A 93 17.37 -6.83 -9.15
CA GLU A 93 15.93 -6.80 -9.37
C GLU A 93 15.18 -7.66 -8.33
N CYS A 94 15.72 -8.85 -8.00
CA CYS A 94 15.18 -9.71 -6.95
C CYS A 94 15.20 -9.01 -5.59
N ASP A 95 16.31 -8.34 -5.22
CA ASP A 95 16.41 -7.58 -3.98
C ASP A 95 15.30 -6.52 -3.88
N LYS A 96 15.08 -5.76 -4.95
CA LYS A 96 13.99 -4.75 -5.01
C LYS A 96 12.60 -5.37 -4.86
N LEU A 97 12.37 -6.56 -5.42
CA LEU A 97 11.10 -7.27 -5.28
C LEU A 97 10.91 -7.77 -3.85
N ILE A 98 11.95 -8.30 -3.22
CA ILE A 98 11.96 -8.74 -1.82
C ILE A 98 11.66 -7.55 -0.89
N GLU A 99 12.34 -6.43 -1.08
CA GLU A 99 12.11 -5.20 -0.30
C GLU A 99 10.64 -4.76 -0.40
N LYS A 100 10.11 -4.65 -1.63
CA LYS A 100 8.71 -4.30 -1.88
C LYS A 100 7.72 -5.29 -1.24
N ALA A 101 8.02 -6.59 -1.31
CA ALA A 101 7.18 -7.62 -0.70
C ALA A 101 7.20 -7.52 0.83
N ASN A 102 8.36 -7.23 1.44
CA ASN A 102 8.50 -7.03 2.88
C ASN A 102 7.74 -5.78 3.36
N GLU A 103 7.83 -4.67 2.64
CA GLU A 103 7.06 -3.47 2.94
C GLU A 103 5.54 -3.75 2.93
N LEU A 104 5.05 -4.47 1.90
CA LEU A 104 3.65 -4.86 1.80
C LEU A 104 3.24 -5.77 2.96
N LYS A 105 4.06 -6.77 3.28
CA LYS A 105 3.82 -7.69 4.40
C LYS A 105 3.72 -6.94 5.72
N GLN A 106 4.61 -5.98 5.97
CA GLN A 106 4.58 -5.15 7.17
C GLN A 106 3.29 -4.31 7.23
N SER A 107 2.88 -3.70 6.12
CA SER A 107 1.62 -2.94 6.04
C SER A 107 0.40 -3.81 6.36
N LEU A 108 0.33 -5.01 5.80
CA LEU A 108 -0.73 -5.98 6.07
C LEU A 108 -0.75 -6.39 7.55
N HIS A 109 0.41 -6.64 8.14
CA HIS A 109 0.51 -7.00 9.56
C HIS A 109 -0.02 -5.88 10.48
N LEU A 110 0.34 -4.62 10.21
CA LEU A 110 -0.18 -3.46 10.94
C LEU A 110 -1.70 -3.33 10.80
N SER A 111 -2.22 -3.58 9.60
CA SER A 111 -3.67 -3.56 9.34
C SER A 111 -4.40 -4.64 10.14
N LEU A 112 -3.87 -5.87 10.16
CA LEU A 112 -4.43 -6.97 10.95
C LEU A 112 -4.43 -6.66 12.45
N GLN A 113 -3.34 -6.10 12.98
CA GLN A 113 -3.28 -5.66 14.38
C GLN A 113 -4.32 -4.57 14.69
N SER A 114 -4.57 -3.66 13.75
CA SER A 114 -5.60 -2.62 13.89
C SER A 114 -7.00 -3.22 13.94
N LEU A 115 -7.29 -4.21 13.10
CA LEU A 115 -8.57 -4.93 13.12
C LEU A 115 -8.80 -5.68 14.44
N ASP A 116 -7.76 -6.32 14.96
CA ASP A 116 -7.84 -7.01 16.25
C ASP A 116 -8.15 -6.04 17.40
N LYS A 117 -7.49 -4.89 17.43
CA LYS A 117 -7.80 -3.81 18.40
C LYS A 117 -9.23 -3.32 18.31
N ILE A 118 -9.80 -3.26 17.10
CA ILE A 118 -11.21 -2.86 16.91
C ILE A 118 -12.15 -3.91 17.49
N ARG A 119 -11.87 -5.20 17.32
CA ARG A 119 -12.69 -6.31 17.86
C ARG A 119 -12.78 -6.30 19.38
N HIS A 120 -11.68 -5.93 20.05
CA HIS A 120 -11.58 -5.93 21.52
C HIS A 120 -11.72 -4.54 22.13
N THR A 121 -12.32 -3.61 21.39
CA THR A 121 -12.49 -2.22 21.84
C THR A 121 -13.61 -2.11 22.89
N CYS A 122 -13.29 -1.54 24.05
CA CYS A 122 -14.30 -1.13 25.02
C CYS A 122 -15.09 0.07 24.49
N LEU A 123 -16.41 -0.07 24.46
CA LEU A 123 -17.32 0.97 23.98
C LEU A 123 -17.91 1.75 25.15
N ASP A 124 -18.33 2.98 24.88
CA ASP A 124 -19.04 3.88 25.79
C ASP A 124 -18.36 4.20 27.13
N GLN A 125 -17.08 3.89 27.25
CA GLN A 125 -16.25 4.21 28.41
C GLN A 125 -15.22 5.30 28.05
N ILE A 126 -15.13 6.32 28.91
CA ILE A 126 -14.09 7.34 28.79
C ILE A 126 -12.80 6.80 29.43
N GLN A 127 -11.72 6.93 28.70
CA GLN A 127 -10.38 6.55 29.12
C GLN A 127 -9.45 7.75 29.10
N LEU A 128 -8.65 7.89 30.15
CA LEU A 128 -7.53 8.83 30.18
C LEU A 128 -6.24 8.05 30.00
N ASN A 129 -5.48 8.39 28.96
CA ASN A 129 -4.23 7.71 28.65
C ASN A 129 -3.19 8.73 28.19
N THR A 130 -1.97 8.60 28.70
CA THR A 130 -0.83 9.33 28.13
C THR A 130 -0.52 8.76 26.75
N ARG A 131 -0.44 9.62 25.75
CA ARG A 131 -0.12 9.26 24.39
C ARG A 131 1.13 9.96 23.94
N LYS A 132 1.99 9.21 23.26
CA LYS A 132 3.16 9.75 22.57
C LYS A 132 2.75 10.65 21.41
N GLU A 133 3.66 11.50 21.00
CA GLU A 133 3.48 12.29 19.79
C GLU A 133 3.16 11.41 18.58
N LYS A 134 2.40 11.96 17.65
CA LYS A 134 2.01 11.23 16.43
C LYS A 134 2.02 12.16 15.23
N LEU A 135 2.70 11.76 14.17
CA LEU A 135 2.71 12.51 12.93
C LEU A 135 1.41 12.30 12.15
N LEU A 136 0.81 13.38 11.74
CA LEU A 136 -0.44 13.43 10.98
C LEU A 136 -0.23 14.17 9.67
N PHE A 137 -0.63 13.56 8.57
CA PHE A 137 -0.86 14.26 7.32
C PHE A 137 -2.25 14.88 7.35
N ILE A 138 -2.35 16.18 7.10
CA ILE A 138 -3.61 16.92 7.18
C ILE A 138 -3.99 17.49 5.81
N SER A 139 -5.30 17.63 5.58
CA SER A 139 -5.83 18.32 4.40
C SER A 139 -5.63 19.84 4.50
N GLU A 140 -5.91 20.55 3.41
CA GLU A 140 -6.21 21.96 3.45
C GLU A 140 -7.37 22.27 4.43
N LYS A 141 -7.41 23.50 4.94
CA LYS A 141 -8.46 23.93 5.88
C LYS A 141 -9.83 23.92 5.19
N LEU A 142 -10.81 23.35 5.86
CA LEU A 142 -12.18 23.31 5.39
C LEU A 142 -12.91 24.59 5.87
N ASP A 143 -13.39 25.38 4.95
CA ASP A 143 -14.28 26.49 5.26
C ASP A 143 -15.72 25.97 5.54
N ARG A 144 -16.43 26.65 6.43
CA ARG A 144 -17.83 26.31 6.76
C ARG A 144 -18.77 26.53 5.57
N THR A 145 -18.43 27.42 4.66
CA THR A 145 -19.20 27.77 3.46
C THR A 145 -19.08 26.74 2.33
N LEU A 146 -18.12 25.80 2.43
CA LEU A 146 -17.87 24.79 1.40
C LEU A 146 -19.07 23.88 1.18
N SER A 147 -19.44 23.72 -0.11
CA SER A 147 -20.45 22.76 -0.52
C SER A 147 -20.06 21.31 -0.16
N ALA A 148 -21.05 20.42 -0.04
CA ALA A 148 -20.77 18.98 0.15
C ALA A 148 -19.88 18.40 -0.96
N LYS A 149 -20.07 18.84 -2.20
CA LYS A 149 -19.26 18.44 -3.35
C LYS A 149 -17.79 18.84 -3.21
N ASP A 150 -17.52 20.05 -2.70
CA ASP A 150 -16.15 20.52 -2.54
C ASP A 150 -15.47 19.84 -1.35
N ARG A 151 -16.20 19.57 -0.27
CA ARG A 151 -15.71 18.74 0.85
C ARG A 151 -15.32 17.33 0.40
N ILE A 152 -16.11 16.70 -0.48
CA ILE A 152 -15.80 15.39 -1.08
C ILE A 152 -14.53 15.48 -1.94
N LYS A 153 -14.36 16.53 -2.73
CA LYS A 153 -13.14 16.72 -3.55
C LYS A 153 -11.88 16.82 -2.67
N ILE A 154 -11.96 17.60 -1.57
CA ILE A 154 -10.84 17.74 -0.62
C ILE A 154 -10.54 16.42 0.05
N PHE A 155 -11.57 15.70 0.51
CA PHE A 155 -11.44 14.36 1.11
C PHE A 155 -10.79 13.36 0.12
N SER A 156 -11.26 13.34 -1.12
CA SER A 156 -10.74 12.47 -2.17
C SER A 156 -9.26 12.76 -2.48
N ARG A 157 -8.90 14.04 -2.62
CA ARG A 157 -7.52 14.48 -2.83
C ARG A 157 -6.62 14.09 -1.66
N HIS A 158 -7.09 14.30 -0.44
CA HIS A 158 -6.37 13.90 0.77
C HIS A 158 -6.09 12.39 0.78
N ASN A 159 -7.11 11.57 0.51
CA ASN A 159 -6.97 10.12 0.46
C ASN A 159 -6.04 9.66 -0.65
N GLN A 160 -6.18 10.19 -1.86
CA GLN A 160 -5.28 9.86 -2.97
C GLN A 160 -3.82 10.17 -2.60
N THR A 161 -3.56 11.30 -1.97
CA THR A 161 -2.21 11.68 -1.54
C THR A 161 -1.71 10.79 -0.39
N ALA A 162 -2.53 10.51 0.61
CA ALA A 162 -2.17 9.67 1.74
C ALA A 162 -1.90 8.22 1.31
N PHE A 163 -2.73 7.65 0.43
CA PHE A 163 -2.64 6.25 0.01
C PHE A 163 -1.64 5.99 -1.15
N SER A 164 -1.31 7.01 -1.95
CA SER A 164 -0.30 6.86 -3.00
C SER A 164 1.12 6.70 -2.46
N ARG A 165 1.33 6.97 -1.19
CA ARG A 165 2.65 6.92 -0.56
C ARG A 165 2.73 5.80 0.47
N LYS A 166 3.81 5.03 0.44
CA LYS A 166 4.10 3.83 1.24
C LYS A 166 4.13 4.04 2.78
N SER A 167 3.77 5.22 3.25
CA SER A 167 3.98 5.66 4.63
C SER A 167 2.73 5.63 5.51
N PHE A 168 1.60 5.10 5.03
CA PHE A 168 0.41 5.13 5.85
C PHE A 168 0.33 3.96 6.84
N LYS A 169 -0.06 4.28 8.06
CA LYS A 169 -0.25 3.30 9.15
C LYS A 169 -1.71 2.92 9.38
N ASP A 170 -2.63 3.79 9.02
CA ASP A 170 -4.06 3.62 9.31
C ASP A 170 -4.86 3.63 8.00
N LEU A 171 -5.75 2.65 7.84
CA LEU A 171 -6.67 2.56 6.69
C LEU A 171 -7.79 3.61 6.73
N THR A 172 -7.80 4.49 7.73
CA THR A 172 -8.91 5.39 7.97
C THR A 172 -8.45 6.83 8.00
N THR A 173 -9.22 7.68 7.32
CA THR A 173 -9.11 9.12 7.40
C THR A 173 -10.07 9.62 8.46
N GLY A 174 -9.53 10.31 9.46
CA GLY A 174 -10.30 11.00 10.48
C GLY A 174 -10.55 12.46 10.13
N TRP A 175 -11.22 13.17 11.00
CA TRP A 175 -11.42 14.60 10.89
C TRP A 175 -11.17 15.33 12.21
N ILE A 176 -10.83 16.59 12.10
CA ILE A 176 -10.53 17.49 13.23
C ILE A 176 -11.68 18.47 13.37
N ILE A 177 -12.13 18.69 14.59
CA ILE A 177 -13.09 19.73 14.96
C ILE A 177 -12.39 20.71 15.89
N ASN A 178 -12.57 22.00 15.68
CA ASN A 178 -12.02 23.00 16.58
C ASN A 178 -12.56 22.82 17.99
N LYS A 179 -11.71 22.95 19.00
CA LYS A 179 -12.03 22.77 20.41
C LYS A 179 -13.25 23.62 20.85
N ASP A 180 -13.23 24.90 20.55
CA ASP A 180 -14.27 25.82 21.01
C ASP A 180 -15.60 25.57 20.29
N ASP A 181 -15.56 25.19 19.02
CA ASP A 181 -16.75 24.76 18.28
C ASP A 181 -17.34 23.47 18.85
N PHE A 182 -16.51 22.50 19.24
CA PHE A 182 -16.97 21.27 19.86
C PHE A 182 -17.62 21.53 21.21
N LEU A 183 -16.98 22.34 22.07
CA LEU A 183 -17.54 22.73 23.37
C LEU A 183 -18.85 23.52 23.22
N ALA A 184 -18.97 24.32 22.16
CA ALA A 184 -20.20 25.06 21.82
C ALA A 184 -21.23 24.19 21.06
N GLN A 185 -21.09 22.87 21.04
CA GLN A 185 -21.97 21.89 20.37
C GLN A 185 -22.10 22.07 18.85
N LYS A 186 -21.11 22.68 18.19
CA LYS A 186 -21.05 22.82 16.73
C LYS A 186 -20.37 21.61 16.08
N PHE A 187 -20.99 20.44 16.18
CA PHE A 187 -20.38 19.16 15.82
C PHE A 187 -20.07 18.95 14.34
N ASN A 188 -20.67 19.77 13.45
CA ASN A 188 -20.42 19.73 12.00
C ASN A 188 -19.26 20.61 11.56
N ALA A 189 -18.58 21.30 12.51
CA ALA A 189 -17.49 22.24 12.22
C ALA A 189 -16.15 21.53 11.97
N THR A 190 -16.14 20.55 11.06
CA THR A 190 -14.90 19.92 10.61
C THR A 190 -13.95 20.95 10.01
N THR A 191 -12.74 21.02 10.53
CA THR A 191 -11.73 21.98 10.08
C THR A 191 -10.72 21.39 9.10
N ARG A 192 -10.40 20.10 9.23
CA ARG A 192 -9.47 19.36 8.39
C ARG A 192 -9.75 17.87 8.41
N TYR A 193 -9.33 17.19 7.36
CA TYR A 193 -9.15 15.72 7.40
C TYR A 193 -7.71 15.40 7.80
N PHE A 194 -7.51 14.20 8.38
CA PHE A 194 -6.16 13.74 8.74
C PHE A 194 -6.01 12.23 8.60
N THR A 195 -4.79 11.82 8.34
CA THR A 195 -4.36 10.40 8.31
C THR A 195 -3.02 10.28 9.04
N SER A 196 -2.84 9.25 9.86
CA SER A 196 -1.57 9.00 10.53
C SER A 196 -0.52 8.48 9.57
N VAL A 197 0.68 9.02 9.66
CA VAL A 197 1.80 8.64 8.79
C VAL A 197 3.04 8.29 9.60
N SER A 198 3.93 7.48 9.01
CA SER A 198 5.18 7.08 9.66
C SER A 198 6.28 8.12 9.48
N HIS A 199 6.30 8.76 8.32
CA HIS A 199 7.33 9.72 7.91
C HIS A 199 6.69 10.92 7.24
N PRO A 200 7.24 12.13 7.44
CA PRO A 200 6.77 13.32 6.76
C PRO A 200 7.12 13.23 5.27
N PHE A 201 6.13 13.40 4.41
CA PHE A 201 6.33 13.44 2.96
C PHE A 201 5.99 14.80 2.34
N SER A 202 5.43 15.70 3.12
CA SER A 202 5.17 17.10 2.76
C SER A 202 5.27 17.98 4.00
N PRO A 203 6.30 18.81 4.12
CA PRO A 203 6.49 19.68 5.29
C PRO A 203 5.30 20.62 5.56
N LYS A 204 4.58 21.04 4.50
CA LYS A 204 3.46 21.96 4.61
C LYS A 204 2.17 21.31 5.15
N ASN A 205 2.03 19.98 4.99
CA ASN A 205 0.79 19.26 5.28
C ASN A 205 0.99 18.15 6.33
N CYS A 206 2.13 18.12 7.00
CA CYS A 206 2.36 17.21 8.12
C CYS A 206 2.47 18.03 9.40
N VAL A 207 1.70 17.60 10.41
CA VAL A 207 1.72 18.20 11.74
C VAL A 207 1.92 17.11 12.79
N THR A 208 2.56 17.47 13.88
CA THR A 208 2.73 16.57 15.00
C THR A 208 1.58 16.78 15.99
N ARG A 209 0.80 15.74 16.24
CA ARG A 209 -0.09 15.71 17.38
C ARG A 209 0.77 15.52 18.64
N PRO A 210 0.74 16.44 19.60
CA PRO A 210 1.68 16.43 20.73
C PRO A 210 1.50 15.24 21.66
N GLU A 211 2.55 14.92 22.39
CA GLU A 211 2.48 14.02 23.54
C GLU A 211 1.66 14.67 24.67
N GLY A 212 1.00 13.84 25.48
CA GLY A 212 0.28 14.30 26.67
C GLY A 212 -0.86 13.39 27.11
N LEU A 213 -1.63 13.88 28.07
CA LEU A 213 -2.80 13.18 28.58
C LEU A 213 -3.99 13.39 27.63
N TYR A 214 -4.58 12.30 27.16
CA TYR A 214 -5.70 12.31 26.22
C TYR A 214 -6.94 11.67 26.83
N LEU A 215 -8.04 12.38 26.76
CA LEU A 215 -9.37 11.83 26.92
C LEU A 215 -9.75 11.09 25.63
N THR A 216 -10.27 9.88 25.77
CA THR A 216 -10.70 9.07 24.61
C THR A 216 -12.00 8.36 24.97
N ILE A 217 -12.96 8.41 24.06
CA ILE A 217 -14.18 7.61 24.11
C ILE A 217 -14.42 6.96 22.76
N ARG A 218 -14.86 5.69 22.78
CA ARG A 218 -15.27 4.95 21.59
C ARG A 218 -16.72 4.58 21.73
N PHE A 219 -17.47 4.69 20.65
CA PHE A 219 -18.90 4.44 20.65
C PHE A 219 -19.36 3.82 19.34
N GLN A 220 -20.43 3.05 19.40
CA GLN A 220 -21.04 2.38 18.26
C GLN A 220 -22.17 3.23 17.66
N GLY A 221 -22.29 3.19 16.33
CA GLY A 221 -23.23 3.94 15.52
C GLY A 221 -22.57 5.06 14.74
N THR A 222 -23.34 5.82 13.98
CA THR A 222 -22.81 6.95 13.23
C THR A 222 -22.46 8.11 14.14
N TYR A 223 -21.43 8.87 13.77
CA TYR A 223 -21.02 10.05 14.54
C TYR A 223 -22.18 11.01 14.80
N TYR A 224 -22.90 11.39 13.75
CA TYR A 224 -23.98 12.40 13.85
C TYR A 224 -25.17 11.97 14.69
N GLN A 225 -25.47 10.67 14.77
CA GLN A 225 -26.56 10.18 15.61
C GLN A 225 -26.19 10.12 17.10
N LYS A 226 -24.91 9.96 17.41
CA LYS A 226 -24.46 9.71 18.78
C LYS A 226 -23.79 10.90 19.44
N ILE A 227 -23.33 11.88 18.66
CA ILE A 227 -22.42 12.92 19.15
C ILE A 227 -22.99 13.74 20.29
N VAL A 228 -24.29 14.04 20.29
CA VAL A 228 -24.92 14.82 21.37
C VAL A 228 -24.78 14.10 22.71
N SER A 229 -25.22 12.85 22.79
CA SER A 229 -25.15 12.06 24.05
C SER A 229 -23.69 11.75 24.45
N ILE A 230 -22.80 11.61 23.50
CA ILE A 230 -21.35 11.40 23.76
C ILE A 230 -20.71 12.70 24.28
N HIS A 231 -21.07 13.83 23.72
CA HIS A 231 -20.62 15.14 24.21
C HIS A 231 -21.04 15.39 25.67
N GLU A 232 -22.30 15.14 26.02
CA GLU A 232 -22.79 15.23 27.40
C GLU A 232 -21.95 14.38 28.35
N LYS A 233 -21.72 13.10 28.02
CA LYS A 233 -20.84 12.22 28.81
C LYS A 233 -19.43 12.77 28.96
N ILE A 234 -18.86 13.35 27.89
CA ILE A 234 -17.53 13.94 27.92
C ILE A 234 -17.50 15.14 28.87
N ILE A 235 -18.45 16.06 28.75
CA ILE A 235 -18.51 17.26 29.60
C ILE A 235 -18.68 16.88 31.06
N ASP A 236 -19.64 15.99 31.38
CA ASP A 236 -19.86 15.49 32.74
C ASP A 236 -18.56 14.87 33.32
N PHE A 237 -17.88 14.07 32.54
CA PHE A 237 -16.61 13.46 32.96
C PHE A 237 -15.54 14.53 33.23
N MET A 238 -15.39 15.51 32.32
CA MET A 238 -14.40 16.58 32.46
C MET A 238 -14.68 17.42 33.72
N VAL A 239 -15.92 17.78 33.97
CA VAL A 239 -16.32 18.53 35.17
C VAL A 239 -16.01 17.71 36.43
N LYS A 240 -16.43 16.44 36.50
CA LYS A 240 -16.17 15.58 37.65
C LYS A 240 -14.71 15.37 37.98
N ASN A 241 -13.83 15.42 36.98
CA ASN A 241 -12.41 15.16 37.14
C ASN A 241 -11.54 16.45 37.08
N ASN A 242 -12.15 17.62 37.13
CA ASN A 242 -11.53 18.93 37.06
C ASN A 242 -10.57 19.06 35.85
N LEU A 243 -11.06 18.73 34.64
CA LEU A 243 -10.28 18.72 33.41
C LEU A 243 -10.73 19.81 32.43
N LYS A 244 -9.79 20.39 31.69
CA LYS A 244 -10.05 21.26 30.53
C LYS A 244 -9.46 20.68 29.25
N ALA A 245 -10.15 20.87 28.13
CA ALA A 245 -9.65 20.54 26.81
C ALA A 245 -8.59 21.56 26.37
N VAL A 246 -7.44 21.08 25.88
CA VAL A 246 -6.33 21.95 25.46
C VAL A 246 -5.89 21.74 24.01
N SER A 247 -6.48 20.79 23.31
CA SER A 247 -6.28 20.57 21.88
C SER A 247 -7.59 20.52 21.12
N ASP A 248 -7.53 20.63 19.82
CA ASP A 248 -8.62 20.29 18.92
C ASP A 248 -9.04 18.82 19.08
N ILE A 249 -10.25 18.52 18.62
CA ILE A 249 -10.88 17.23 18.78
C ILE A 249 -10.61 16.37 17.55
N TYR A 250 -10.00 15.21 17.75
CA TYR A 250 -9.72 14.22 16.72
C TYR A 250 -10.79 13.16 16.69
N VAL A 251 -11.49 13.01 15.57
CA VAL A 251 -12.49 11.97 15.37
C VAL A 251 -11.94 10.92 14.41
N TYR A 252 -11.92 9.66 14.86
CA TYR A 252 -11.42 8.52 14.11
C TYR A 252 -12.57 7.55 13.81
N PRO A 253 -12.91 7.30 12.55
CA PRO A 253 -13.86 6.24 12.18
C PRO A 253 -13.13 4.88 12.18
N LEU A 254 -13.11 4.19 13.32
CA LEU A 254 -12.38 2.92 13.49
C LEU A 254 -12.99 1.77 12.70
N ARG A 255 -14.33 1.61 12.76
CA ARG A 255 -15.09 0.69 11.93
C ARG A 255 -16.05 1.50 11.07
N ASN A 256 -15.90 1.47 9.78
CA ASN A 256 -16.61 2.31 8.83
C ASN A 256 -17.10 1.48 7.62
N HIS A 257 -17.50 2.13 6.54
CA HIS A 257 -17.97 1.53 5.29
C HIS A 257 -16.99 0.53 4.62
N TRP A 258 -15.73 0.50 5.02
CA TRP A 258 -14.76 -0.51 4.56
C TRP A 258 -14.96 -1.86 5.24
N LEU A 259 -15.51 -1.85 6.46
CA LEU A 259 -15.57 -3.03 7.33
C LEU A 259 -17.00 -3.55 7.56
N THR A 260 -18.03 -2.75 7.23
CA THR A 260 -19.43 -3.12 7.34
C THR A 260 -20.32 -2.21 6.51
N GLU A 261 -21.37 -2.76 5.94
CA GLU A 261 -22.44 -1.99 5.28
C GLU A 261 -23.46 -1.43 6.29
N ASN A 262 -23.54 -2.05 7.47
CA ASN A 262 -24.47 -1.66 8.51
C ASN A 262 -23.94 -0.47 9.31
N THR A 263 -24.48 0.71 9.09
CA THR A 263 -24.07 1.94 9.79
C THR A 263 -24.27 1.90 11.32
N LYS A 264 -25.17 1.03 11.83
CA LYS A 264 -25.35 0.82 13.27
C LYS A 264 -24.15 0.11 13.92
N GLU A 265 -23.32 -0.55 13.11
CA GLU A 265 -22.11 -1.23 13.57
C GLU A 265 -20.84 -0.37 13.43
N TYR A 266 -20.95 0.84 12.92
CA TYR A 266 -19.82 1.76 12.87
C TYR A 266 -19.27 1.99 14.26
N ILE A 267 -17.95 2.13 14.39
CA ILE A 267 -17.29 2.49 15.64
C ILE A 267 -16.49 3.75 15.36
N ASN A 268 -16.81 4.78 16.14
CA ASN A 268 -16.08 6.04 16.11
C ASN A 268 -15.33 6.23 17.42
N GLN A 269 -14.19 6.89 17.35
CA GLN A 269 -13.41 7.32 18.50
C GLN A 269 -13.27 8.82 18.49
N ILE A 270 -13.57 9.46 19.60
CA ILE A 270 -13.21 10.85 19.86
C ILE A 270 -12.01 10.86 20.80
N SER A 271 -11.01 11.69 20.49
CA SER A 271 -9.83 11.83 21.33
C SER A 271 -9.29 13.25 21.25
N PHE A 272 -8.92 13.83 22.40
CA PHE A 272 -8.31 15.13 22.50
C PHE A 272 -7.48 15.26 23.77
N GLN A 273 -6.53 16.19 23.77
CA GLN A 273 -5.66 16.42 24.93
C GLN A 273 -6.39 17.20 26.00
N VAL A 274 -6.20 16.78 27.25
CA VAL A 274 -6.76 17.42 28.44
C VAL A 274 -5.68 17.75 29.45
N GLN A 275 -5.95 18.75 30.28
CA GLN A 275 -5.13 19.12 31.42
C GLN A 275 -6.05 19.37 32.64
N PRO A 276 -5.57 19.17 33.87
CA PRO A 276 -6.28 19.64 35.05
C PRO A 276 -6.55 21.15 34.97
N TYR A 277 -7.69 21.59 35.48
CA TYR A 277 -7.82 22.99 35.86
C TYR A 277 -6.84 23.24 36.99
N LEU A 278 -5.87 24.08 36.78
CA LEU A 278 -5.11 24.69 37.86
C LEU A 278 -5.98 25.85 38.34
N ASP A 279 -6.41 25.82 39.60
CA ASP A 279 -6.96 27.02 40.22
C ASP A 279 -5.83 28.04 40.17
N GLU A 280 -6.03 29.15 39.44
CA GLU A 280 -5.11 30.30 39.49
C GLU A 280 -5.19 30.82 40.94
N GLU A 281 -4.09 30.64 41.71
CA GLU A 281 -3.91 31.25 43.02
C GLU A 281 -3.87 32.79 42.94
#